data_625de7710fe2438a300a947e702bcca6
#
_entry.id   625de7710fe2438a300a947e702bcca6
#
_cell.length_a   1.000
_cell.length_b   1.000
_cell.length_c   1.000
_cell.angle_alpha   90.00
_cell.angle_beta   90.00
_cell.angle_gamma   90.00
#
_symmetry.space_group_name_H-M   'P 1'
#
loop_
_entity.id
_entity.type
_entity.pdbx_description
1 polymer ?
#
loop_
_entity_poly.entity_id
_entity_poly.type
_entity_poly.pdbx_seq_one_letter_code
_entity_poly.pdbx_strand_id
1 'polypeptide(L)'
;MTYRECYEQGCRTLQAAGIEEAALDARLLLEAVCGTDRNDLLVHGEQPVAPEAEEKYLNWIRQRAEHIPLQQLTGEQGFMGLTFSVNENVLIPRQDTEILVEEVLKELHDGMRVLDMCTGSGCILLSLLHYSNDCEGLGVDLSAEALEVAGRNVLKVLTPEKAEHAHFLQSDLFEKVEGKFEIIVSNPPYIASAEVEKLMPEVRDHEPRMALDGTEDGLYFYRRIIEEAGKHLVSSGMLFFEIGYDQGQAVSELMRTEGYCDVQVVQDYAGLDRVVFGTYVTVQPAPFAKSR
;
A
#
# COMPACT_ATOMS: atom_id res chain seq x y z
N MET A 1 -9.66 34.01 12.22
CA MET A 1 -8.81 34.37 11.06
C MET A 1 -9.59 34.22 9.75
N THR A 2 -9.15 34.88 8.66
CA THR A 2 -9.66 34.59 7.32
C THR A 2 -8.99 33.35 6.73
N TYR A 3 -9.52 32.79 5.63
CA TYR A 3 -8.88 31.70 4.92
C TYR A 3 -7.44 32.04 4.51
N ARG A 4 -7.21 33.23 4.00
CA ARG A 4 -5.87 33.72 3.63
C ARG A 4 -4.93 33.76 4.82
N GLU A 5 -5.37 34.33 5.94
CA GLU A 5 -4.54 34.44 7.16
C GLU A 5 -4.19 33.07 7.71
N CYS A 6 -5.15 32.11 7.74
CA CYS A 6 -4.90 30.72 8.13
C CYS A 6 -3.84 30.09 7.23
N TYR A 7 -4.05 30.14 5.91
CA TYR A 7 -3.11 29.57 4.93
C TYR A 7 -1.70 30.14 5.07
N GLU A 8 -1.57 31.49 5.14
CA GLU A 8 -0.26 32.15 5.28
C GLU A 8 0.44 31.79 6.59
N GLN A 9 -0.31 31.67 7.68
CA GLN A 9 0.22 31.22 8.96
C GLN A 9 0.69 29.77 8.89
N GLY A 10 -0.13 28.88 8.30
CA GLY A 10 0.23 27.48 8.09
C GLY A 10 1.52 27.35 7.27
N CYS A 11 1.60 28.02 6.13
CA CYS A 11 2.80 28.04 5.28
C CYS A 11 4.05 28.45 6.07
N ARG A 12 4.00 29.58 6.81
CA ARG A 12 5.13 30.05 7.61
C ARG A 12 5.55 29.05 8.67
N THR A 13 4.59 28.42 9.36
CA THR A 13 4.86 27.45 10.40
C THR A 13 5.55 26.20 9.84
N LEU A 14 5.01 25.64 8.75
CA LEU A 14 5.54 24.44 8.13
C LEU A 14 6.91 24.69 7.47
N GLN A 15 7.10 25.85 6.82
CA GLN A 15 8.40 26.24 6.29
C GLN A 15 9.48 26.36 7.39
N ALA A 16 9.13 26.96 8.52
CA ALA A 16 10.04 27.07 9.66
C ALA A 16 10.41 25.70 10.27
N ALA A 17 9.53 24.71 10.15
CA ALA A 17 9.77 23.32 10.56
C ALA A 17 10.53 22.48 9.51
N GLY A 18 10.84 23.05 8.35
CA GLY A 18 11.56 22.33 7.27
C GLY A 18 10.70 21.36 6.47
N ILE A 19 9.37 21.51 6.50
CA ILE A 19 8.47 20.71 5.65
C ILE A 19 8.67 21.12 4.19
N GLU A 20 9.01 20.16 3.34
CA GLU A 20 9.39 20.39 1.95
C GLU A 20 8.24 21.01 1.14
N GLU A 21 7.04 20.45 1.25
CA GLU A 21 5.85 20.92 0.54
C GLU A 21 4.92 21.78 1.42
N ALA A 22 5.48 22.64 2.27
CA ALA A 22 4.78 23.43 3.27
C ALA A 22 3.53 24.17 2.74
N ALA A 23 3.60 24.74 1.54
CA ALA A 23 2.48 25.47 0.93
C ALA A 23 1.36 24.54 0.48
N LEU A 24 1.70 23.37 -0.05
CA LEU A 24 0.73 22.35 -0.43
C LEU A 24 0.04 21.79 0.80
N ASP A 25 0.82 21.37 1.81
CA ASP A 25 0.30 20.78 3.04
C ASP A 25 -0.61 21.75 3.79
N ALA A 26 -0.18 23.03 3.95
CA ALA A 26 -1.01 24.05 4.59
C ALA A 26 -2.37 24.23 3.88
N ARG A 27 -2.38 24.19 2.55
CA ARG A 27 -3.61 24.29 1.76
C ARG A 27 -4.50 23.05 1.94
N LEU A 28 -3.94 21.86 1.75
CA LEU A 28 -4.71 20.61 1.86
C LEU A 28 -5.31 20.40 3.25
N LEU A 29 -4.58 20.75 4.30
CA LEU A 29 -5.09 20.72 5.67
C LEU A 29 -6.23 21.72 5.86
N LEU A 30 -6.15 22.92 5.29
CA LEU A 30 -7.20 23.92 5.37
C LEU A 30 -8.46 23.49 4.60
N GLU A 31 -8.27 22.96 3.38
CA GLU A 31 -9.36 22.37 2.58
C GLU A 31 -10.08 21.26 3.35
N ALA A 32 -9.33 20.32 3.94
CA ALA A 32 -9.91 19.21 4.68
C ALA A 32 -10.66 19.64 5.94
N VAL A 33 -10.16 20.63 6.67
CA VAL A 33 -10.84 21.13 7.89
C VAL A 33 -12.09 21.93 7.57
N CYS A 34 -12.06 22.73 6.51
CA CYS A 34 -13.16 23.63 6.16
C CYS A 34 -14.17 23.01 5.20
N GLY A 35 -13.90 21.81 4.67
CA GLY A 35 -14.77 21.17 3.66
C GLY A 35 -14.87 22.00 2.37
N THR A 36 -13.77 22.60 1.96
CA THR A 36 -13.65 23.51 0.81
C THR A 36 -12.63 23.00 -0.20
N ASP A 37 -12.42 23.70 -1.29
CA ASP A 37 -11.45 23.36 -2.31
C ASP A 37 -10.52 24.55 -2.61
N ARG A 38 -9.53 24.32 -3.47
CA ARG A 38 -8.57 25.34 -3.90
C ARG A 38 -9.23 26.58 -4.49
N ASN A 39 -10.30 26.41 -5.25
CA ASN A 39 -10.97 27.54 -5.92
C ASN A 39 -11.68 28.40 -4.89
N ASP A 40 -12.35 27.78 -3.92
CA ASP A 40 -12.99 28.50 -2.82
C ASP A 40 -11.99 29.32 -2.02
N LEU A 41 -10.83 28.76 -1.69
CA LEU A 41 -9.77 29.48 -0.98
C LEU A 41 -9.24 30.69 -1.77
N LEU A 42 -9.14 30.55 -3.10
CA LEU A 42 -8.70 31.65 -3.98
C LEU A 42 -9.74 32.77 -4.10
N VAL A 43 -11.01 32.39 -4.28
CA VAL A 43 -12.12 33.33 -4.51
C VAL A 43 -12.58 33.99 -3.21
N HIS A 44 -12.60 33.22 -2.12
CA HIS A 44 -13.16 33.62 -0.83
C HIS A 44 -12.11 33.82 0.27
N GLY A 45 -10.86 34.11 -0.09
CA GLY A 45 -9.74 34.25 0.83
C GLY A 45 -9.95 35.22 2.01
N GLU A 46 -10.80 36.23 1.84
CA GLU A 46 -11.15 37.22 2.88
C GLU A 46 -12.30 36.79 3.80
N GLN A 47 -12.94 35.65 3.52
CA GLN A 47 -14.01 35.15 4.39
C GLN A 47 -13.42 34.61 5.71
N PRO A 48 -14.11 34.83 6.84
CA PRO A 48 -13.68 34.31 8.12
C PRO A 48 -13.86 32.78 8.19
N VAL A 49 -12.86 32.11 8.73
CA VAL A 49 -12.93 30.70 9.10
C VAL A 49 -13.74 30.56 10.40
N ALA A 50 -14.60 29.55 10.50
CA ALA A 50 -15.31 29.26 11.73
C ALA A 50 -14.31 28.97 12.88
N PRO A 51 -14.55 29.47 14.11
CA PRO A 51 -13.58 29.35 15.21
C PRO A 51 -13.14 27.91 15.50
N GLU A 52 -14.05 26.95 15.40
CA GLU A 52 -13.75 25.51 15.64
C GLU A 52 -12.86 24.94 14.52
N ALA A 53 -13.10 25.34 13.26
CA ALA A 53 -12.28 24.96 12.13
C ALA A 53 -10.89 25.62 12.20
N GLU A 54 -10.82 26.88 12.62
CA GLU A 54 -9.55 27.58 12.83
C GLU A 54 -8.70 26.88 13.91
N GLU A 55 -9.30 26.52 15.05
CA GLU A 55 -8.60 25.80 16.13
C GLU A 55 -8.09 24.44 15.65
N LYS A 56 -8.94 23.67 14.96
CA LYS A 56 -8.59 22.36 14.40
C LYS A 56 -7.46 22.49 13.38
N TYR A 57 -7.53 23.46 12.48
CA TYR A 57 -6.50 23.72 11.49
C TYR A 57 -5.16 24.06 12.15
N LEU A 58 -5.12 24.98 13.08
CA LEU A 58 -3.90 25.36 13.78
C LEU A 58 -3.30 24.20 14.60
N ASN A 59 -4.15 23.32 15.12
CA ASN A 59 -3.69 22.09 15.78
C ASN A 59 -3.04 21.14 14.77
N TRP A 60 -3.64 20.92 13.62
CA TRP A 60 -3.09 20.07 12.56
C TRP A 60 -1.78 20.64 11.99
N ILE A 61 -1.68 21.96 11.81
CA ILE A 61 -0.44 22.63 11.40
C ILE A 61 0.69 22.39 12.42
N ARG A 62 0.40 22.43 13.73
CA ARG A 62 1.40 22.09 14.75
C ARG A 62 1.86 20.64 14.67
N GLN A 63 0.91 19.71 14.55
CA GLN A 63 1.23 18.29 14.41
C GLN A 63 2.02 18.01 13.11
N ARG A 64 1.65 18.65 12.00
CA ARG A 64 2.40 18.53 10.75
C ARG A 64 3.82 19.10 10.87
N ALA A 65 4.00 20.17 11.62
CA ALA A 65 5.32 20.74 11.93
C ALA A 65 6.18 19.81 12.82
N GLU A 66 5.57 18.86 13.51
CA GLU A 66 6.24 17.74 14.21
C GLU A 66 6.45 16.52 13.29
N HIS A 67 6.34 16.70 11.97
CA HIS A 67 6.48 15.69 10.93
C HIS A 67 5.41 14.58 10.91
N ILE A 68 4.29 14.71 11.62
CA ILE A 68 3.17 13.77 11.44
C ILE A 68 2.68 13.87 10.00
N PRO A 69 2.58 12.75 9.25
CA PRO A 69 2.14 12.77 7.86
C PRO A 69 0.76 13.42 7.67
N LEU A 70 0.63 14.22 6.61
CA LEU A 70 -0.65 14.88 6.26
C LEU A 70 -1.79 13.89 6.22
N GLN A 71 -1.58 12.72 5.64
CA GLN A 71 -2.59 11.67 5.48
C GLN A 71 -3.05 11.08 6.82
N GLN A 72 -2.17 11.01 7.82
CA GLN A 72 -2.59 10.58 9.17
C GLN A 72 -3.44 11.66 9.86
N LEU A 73 -3.19 12.94 9.59
CA LEU A 73 -3.99 14.05 10.11
C LEU A 73 -5.38 14.12 9.47
N THR A 74 -5.45 13.94 8.16
CA THR A 74 -6.72 13.92 7.41
C THR A 74 -7.47 12.60 7.56
N GLY A 75 -6.74 11.51 7.88
CA GLY A 75 -7.27 10.15 7.98
C GLY A 75 -7.51 9.47 6.63
N GLU A 76 -7.03 10.06 5.52
CA GLU A 76 -7.34 9.58 4.17
C GLU A 76 -6.14 9.66 3.23
N GLN A 77 -6.08 8.71 2.28
CA GLN A 77 -5.15 8.67 1.17
C GLN A 77 -5.84 8.25 -0.13
N GLY A 78 -5.58 9.00 -1.20
CA GLY A 78 -5.99 8.62 -2.56
C GLY A 78 -5.08 7.53 -3.12
N PHE A 79 -5.66 6.48 -3.71
CA PHE A 79 -4.94 5.38 -4.34
C PHE A 79 -5.82 4.72 -5.40
N MET A 80 -5.32 4.50 -6.62
CA MET A 80 -6.09 3.95 -7.76
C MET A 80 -7.41 4.69 -8.02
N GLY A 81 -7.44 6.01 -7.83
CA GLY A 81 -8.67 6.81 -7.98
C GLY A 81 -9.71 6.61 -6.87
N LEU A 82 -9.42 5.82 -5.85
CA LEU A 82 -10.25 5.54 -4.68
C LEU A 82 -9.71 6.28 -3.46
N THR A 83 -10.54 6.43 -2.43
CA THR A 83 -10.12 7.06 -1.15
C THR A 83 -10.08 6.01 -0.05
N PHE A 84 -8.91 5.77 0.50
CA PHE A 84 -8.67 4.83 1.61
C PHE A 84 -8.53 5.57 2.93
N SER A 85 -9.09 5.00 3.99
CA SER A 85 -8.80 5.42 5.36
C SER A 85 -7.41 4.92 5.75
N VAL A 86 -6.65 5.79 6.41
CA VAL A 86 -5.30 5.48 6.92
C VAL A 86 -5.13 6.05 8.32
N ASN A 87 -4.20 5.50 9.09
CA ASN A 87 -3.76 5.98 10.39
C ASN A 87 -2.32 5.50 10.66
N GLU A 88 -1.84 5.69 11.89
CA GLU A 88 -0.50 5.30 12.33
C GLU A 88 -0.22 3.79 12.29
N ASN A 89 -1.23 2.94 12.10
CA ASN A 89 -1.09 1.48 12.12
C ASN A 89 -0.87 0.86 10.73
N VAL A 90 -0.89 1.65 9.67
CA VAL A 90 -0.69 1.16 8.30
C VAL A 90 0.32 2.00 7.54
N LEU A 91 1.02 1.37 6.59
CA LEU A 91 1.76 2.10 5.57
C LEU A 91 0.77 2.96 4.77
N ILE A 92 1.08 4.24 4.60
CA ILE A 92 0.29 5.12 3.73
C ILE A 92 0.47 4.64 2.28
N PRO A 93 -0.62 4.28 1.55
CA PRO A 93 -0.52 3.82 0.16
C PRO A 93 0.29 4.78 -0.72
N ARG A 94 1.26 4.24 -1.45
CA ARG A 94 2.16 5.00 -2.34
C ARG A 94 1.67 4.93 -3.79
N GLN A 95 1.88 5.99 -4.56
CA GLN A 95 1.53 5.99 -5.98
C GLN A 95 2.30 4.94 -6.78
N ASP A 96 3.55 4.66 -6.41
CA ASP A 96 4.35 3.63 -7.07
C ASP A 96 3.73 2.23 -6.94
N THR A 97 3.00 1.96 -5.85
CA THR A 97 2.25 0.71 -5.64
C THR A 97 1.08 0.55 -6.62
N GLU A 98 0.60 1.62 -7.23
CA GLU A 98 -0.45 1.54 -8.26
C GLU A 98 0.02 0.72 -9.47
N ILE A 99 1.32 0.74 -9.80
CA ILE A 99 1.91 -0.06 -10.87
C ILE A 99 1.77 -1.56 -10.58
N LEU A 100 1.95 -1.98 -9.33
CA LEU A 100 1.71 -3.36 -8.93
C LEU A 100 0.26 -3.78 -9.19
N VAL A 101 -0.70 -2.94 -8.80
CA VAL A 101 -2.13 -3.20 -9.04
C VAL A 101 -2.43 -3.25 -10.53
N GLU A 102 -1.88 -2.33 -11.33
CA GLU A 102 -2.05 -2.31 -12.78
C GLU A 102 -1.51 -3.58 -13.46
N GLU A 103 -0.34 -4.07 -13.02
CA GLU A 103 0.23 -5.32 -13.57
C GLU A 103 -0.63 -6.54 -13.19
N VAL A 104 -1.13 -6.61 -11.96
CA VAL A 104 -2.03 -7.69 -11.54
C VAL A 104 -3.34 -7.66 -12.32
N LEU A 105 -3.93 -6.46 -12.55
CA LEU A 105 -5.18 -6.32 -13.31
C LEU A 105 -5.10 -6.79 -14.76
N LYS A 106 -3.90 -6.83 -15.37
CA LYS A 106 -3.71 -7.38 -16.72
C LYS A 106 -3.91 -8.90 -16.77
N GLU A 107 -3.62 -9.57 -15.68
CA GLU A 107 -3.67 -11.04 -15.56
C GLU A 107 -4.89 -11.53 -14.76
N LEU A 108 -5.60 -10.63 -14.07
CA LEU A 108 -6.76 -10.95 -13.24
C LEU A 108 -8.01 -11.12 -14.09
N HIS A 109 -8.63 -12.29 -14.02
CA HIS A 109 -9.85 -12.64 -14.74
C HIS A 109 -10.99 -12.99 -13.78
N ASP A 110 -12.23 -12.90 -14.27
CA ASP A 110 -13.43 -13.21 -13.50
C ASP A 110 -13.38 -14.61 -12.84
N GLY A 111 -13.77 -14.69 -11.59
CA GLY A 111 -13.79 -15.91 -10.81
C GLY A 111 -12.45 -16.32 -10.20
N MET A 112 -11.38 -15.54 -10.39
CA MET A 112 -10.09 -15.81 -9.76
C MET A 112 -10.09 -15.46 -8.28
N ARG A 113 -9.25 -16.17 -7.53
CA ARG A 113 -8.96 -15.90 -6.11
C ARG A 113 -7.61 -15.23 -5.98
N VAL A 114 -7.58 -14.13 -5.26
CA VAL A 114 -6.37 -13.33 -5.00
C VAL A 114 -6.00 -13.40 -3.53
N LEU A 115 -4.73 -13.62 -3.25
CA LEU A 115 -4.14 -13.47 -1.92
C LEU A 115 -3.26 -12.23 -1.90
N ASP A 116 -3.58 -11.27 -1.04
CA ASP A 116 -2.75 -10.08 -0.79
C ASP A 116 -1.98 -10.28 0.54
N MET A 117 -0.70 -10.53 0.43
CA MET A 117 0.19 -10.80 1.57
C MET A 117 0.83 -9.51 2.05
N CYS A 118 0.78 -9.23 3.36
CA CYS A 118 1.13 -7.95 3.99
C CYS A 118 0.17 -6.83 3.52
N THR A 119 -1.13 -7.09 3.63
CA THR A 119 -2.19 -6.26 3.02
C THR A 119 -2.30 -4.83 3.57
N GLY A 120 -1.83 -4.58 4.80
CA GLY A 120 -1.83 -3.26 5.43
C GLY A 120 -3.23 -2.63 5.48
N SER A 121 -3.41 -1.50 4.79
CA SER A 121 -4.70 -0.82 4.67
C SER A 121 -5.71 -1.54 3.76
N GLY A 122 -5.31 -2.63 3.11
CA GLY A 122 -6.10 -3.33 2.09
C GLY A 122 -6.10 -2.66 0.72
N CYS A 123 -5.28 -1.64 0.48
CA CYS A 123 -5.35 -0.82 -0.72
C CYS A 123 -5.13 -1.62 -2.02
N ILE A 124 -4.21 -2.60 -2.03
CA ILE A 124 -3.97 -3.46 -3.19
C ILE A 124 -5.19 -4.36 -3.40
N LEU A 125 -5.55 -5.19 -2.43
CA LEU A 125 -6.64 -6.14 -2.54
C LEU A 125 -7.97 -5.49 -2.93
N LEU A 126 -8.33 -4.41 -2.21
CA LEU A 126 -9.61 -3.76 -2.43
C LEU A 126 -9.67 -3.03 -3.78
N SER A 127 -8.55 -2.51 -4.28
CA SER A 127 -8.48 -1.97 -5.63
C SER A 127 -8.67 -3.07 -6.68
N LEU A 128 -8.03 -4.24 -6.51
CA LEU A 128 -8.20 -5.38 -7.39
C LEU A 128 -9.67 -5.83 -7.43
N LEU A 129 -10.31 -5.98 -6.29
CA LEU A 129 -11.74 -6.35 -6.21
C LEU A 129 -12.65 -5.25 -6.76
N HIS A 130 -12.30 -3.97 -6.58
CA HIS A 130 -13.08 -2.86 -7.13
C HIS A 130 -13.13 -2.90 -8.65
N TYR A 131 -11.98 -3.13 -9.31
CA TYR A 131 -11.83 -3.07 -10.76
C TYR A 131 -12.03 -4.41 -11.48
N SER A 132 -12.23 -5.53 -10.77
CA SER A 132 -12.53 -6.84 -11.34
C SER A 132 -14.01 -7.22 -11.13
N ASN A 133 -14.44 -8.34 -11.74
CA ASN A 133 -15.75 -8.93 -11.51
C ASN A 133 -15.60 -10.33 -10.92
N ASP A 134 -16.52 -10.70 -10.02
CA ASP A 134 -16.66 -12.05 -9.43
C ASP A 134 -15.35 -12.67 -8.88
N CYS A 135 -14.36 -11.81 -8.52
CA CYS A 135 -13.11 -12.25 -7.89
C CYS A 135 -13.29 -12.34 -6.38
N GLU A 136 -12.63 -13.31 -5.76
CA GLU A 136 -12.54 -13.45 -4.31
C GLU A 136 -11.15 -13.02 -3.82
N GLY A 137 -11.08 -12.31 -2.71
CA GLY A 137 -9.84 -11.81 -2.16
C GLY A 137 -9.64 -12.16 -0.69
N LEU A 138 -8.41 -12.58 -0.35
CA LEU A 138 -7.96 -12.77 1.02
C LEU A 138 -6.79 -11.82 1.29
N GLY A 139 -6.97 -10.85 2.18
CA GLY A 139 -5.88 -10.01 2.71
C GLY A 139 -5.29 -10.61 3.98
N VAL A 140 -3.99 -10.75 4.02
CA VAL A 140 -3.27 -11.31 5.18
C VAL A 140 -2.32 -10.26 5.73
N ASP A 141 -2.36 -10.06 7.03
CA ASP A 141 -1.39 -9.22 7.75
C ASP A 141 -1.08 -9.80 9.13
N LEU A 142 0.09 -9.48 9.66
CA LEU A 142 0.48 -9.83 11.01
C LEU A 142 -0.21 -8.91 12.05
N SER A 143 -0.44 -7.63 11.69
CA SER A 143 -1.06 -6.61 12.54
C SER A 143 -2.58 -6.72 12.52
N ALA A 144 -3.16 -6.94 13.70
CA ALA A 144 -4.62 -6.87 13.87
C ALA A 144 -5.15 -5.44 13.63
N GLU A 145 -4.38 -4.43 14.03
CA GLU A 145 -4.71 -3.02 13.88
C GLU A 145 -4.74 -2.61 12.40
N ALA A 146 -3.83 -3.15 11.58
CA ALA A 146 -3.85 -2.96 10.13
C ALA A 146 -5.10 -3.57 9.51
N LEU A 147 -5.47 -4.79 9.93
CA LEU A 147 -6.69 -5.46 9.44
C LEU A 147 -7.98 -4.73 9.86
N GLU A 148 -7.99 -4.04 10.99
CA GLU A 148 -9.11 -3.16 11.36
C GLU A 148 -9.25 -1.98 10.38
N VAL A 149 -8.11 -1.41 9.91
CA VAL A 149 -8.12 -0.37 8.88
C VAL A 149 -8.62 -0.93 7.56
N ALA A 150 -8.09 -2.08 7.13
CA ALA A 150 -8.52 -2.76 5.91
C ALA A 150 -10.02 -3.08 5.94
N GLY A 151 -10.54 -3.59 7.07
CA GLY A 151 -11.98 -3.86 7.25
C GLY A 151 -12.86 -2.61 7.12
N ARG A 152 -12.41 -1.44 7.62
CA ARG A 152 -13.11 -0.17 7.41
C ARG A 152 -13.12 0.24 5.94
N ASN A 153 -12.02 0.00 5.23
CA ASN A 153 -11.88 0.33 3.82
C ASN A 153 -12.78 -0.51 2.90
N VAL A 154 -13.13 -1.74 3.27
CA VAL A 154 -14.12 -2.55 2.53
C VAL A 154 -15.40 -1.76 2.28
N LEU A 155 -15.99 -1.22 3.35
CA LEU A 155 -17.27 -0.51 3.29
C LEU A 155 -17.16 0.85 2.58
N LYS A 156 -15.96 1.40 2.48
CA LYS A 156 -15.71 2.69 1.85
C LYS A 156 -15.46 2.57 0.35
N VAL A 157 -14.86 1.46 -0.08
CA VAL A 157 -14.30 1.31 -1.44
C VAL A 157 -15.14 0.36 -2.30
N LEU A 158 -15.76 -0.67 -1.69
CA LEU A 158 -16.48 -1.69 -2.42
C LEU A 158 -18.00 -1.48 -2.34
N THR A 159 -18.72 -1.95 -3.37
CA THR A 159 -20.17 -2.11 -3.29
C THR A 159 -20.54 -3.23 -2.32
N PRO A 160 -21.77 -3.26 -1.76
CA PRO A 160 -22.17 -4.33 -0.85
C PRO A 160 -21.94 -5.74 -1.40
N GLU A 161 -22.20 -5.94 -2.70
CA GLU A 161 -22.02 -7.22 -3.37
C GLU A 161 -20.55 -7.64 -3.40
N LYS A 162 -19.64 -6.73 -3.75
CA LYS A 162 -18.19 -6.99 -3.78
C LYS A 162 -17.58 -7.13 -2.38
N ALA A 163 -18.15 -6.47 -1.39
CA ALA A 163 -17.69 -6.54 0.00
C ALA A 163 -17.80 -7.96 0.59
N GLU A 164 -18.75 -8.77 0.11
CA GLU A 164 -18.92 -10.17 0.54
C GLU A 164 -17.75 -11.07 0.09
N HIS A 165 -16.99 -10.63 -0.92
CA HIS A 165 -15.84 -11.35 -1.49
C HIS A 165 -14.48 -10.90 -0.92
N ALA A 166 -14.47 -9.92 -0.01
CA ALA A 166 -13.25 -9.41 0.63
C ALA A 166 -13.11 -10.00 2.03
N HIS A 167 -12.09 -10.81 2.24
CA HIS A 167 -11.82 -11.47 3.52
C HIS A 167 -10.47 -11.04 4.07
N PHE A 168 -10.32 -11.05 5.41
CA PHE A 168 -9.06 -10.72 6.07
C PHE A 168 -8.70 -11.77 7.11
N LEU A 169 -7.40 -12.07 7.23
CA LEU A 169 -6.88 -13.08 8.13
C LEU A 169 -5.61 -12.57 8.83
N GLN A 170 -5.61 -12.58 10.15
CA GLN A 170 -4.39 -12.31 10.91
C GLN A 170 -3.49 -13.56 10.93
N SER A 171 -2.31 -13.45 10.28
CA SER A 171 -1.35 -14.55 10.16
C SER A 171 0.07 -14.01 9.99
N ASP A 172 1.09 -14.75 10.46
CA ASP A 172 2.46 -14.56 10.02
C ASP A 172 2.63 -15.26 8.68
N LEU A 173 2.55 -14.46 7.62
CA LEU A 173 2.55 -14.93 6.24
C LEU A 173 1.55 -16.09 6.04
N PHE A 174 2.01 -17.22 5.58
CA PHE A 174 1.17 -18.38 5.21
C PHE A 174 0.74 -19.29 6.38
N GLU A 175 1.17 -19.04 7.62
CA GLU A 175 0.95 -19.98 8.74
C GLU A 175 -0.51 -20.45 8.91
N LYS A 176 -1.49 -19.56 8.65
CA LYS A 176 -2.90 -19.86 8.77
C LYS A 176 -3.64 -19.80 7.43
N VAL A 177 -2.92 -19.60 6.33
CA VAL A 177 -3.54 -19.53 4.99
C VAL A 177 -3.89 -20.92 4.50
N GLU A 178 -5.12 -21.10 4.07
CA GLU A 178 -5.62 -22.34 3.49
C GLU A 178 -6.07 -22.13 2.04
N GLY A 179 -5.98 -23.21 1.25
CA GLY A 179 -6.49 -23.21 -0.13
C GLY A 179 -5.46 -22.82 -1.18
N LYS A 180 -5.96 -22.55 -2.38
CA LYS A 180 -5.19 -22.22 -3.57
C LYS A 180 -5.68 -20.93 -4.18
N PHE A 181 -4.76 -20.18 -4.81
CA PHE A 181 -5.01 -18.88 -5.41
C PHE A 181 -4.45 -18.86 -6.83
N GLU A 182 -5.11 -18.16 -7.73
CA GLU A 182 -4.62 -17.89 -9.08
C GLU A 182 -3.55 -16.81 -9.04
N ILE A 183 -3.70 -15.83 -8.13
CA ILE A 183 -2.74 -14.74 -7.95
C ILE A 183 -2.40 -14.59 -6.47
N ILE A 184 -1.10 -14.48 -6.19
CA ILE A 184 -0.58 -13.99 -4.92
C ILE A 184 0.13 -12.68 -5.20
N VAL A 185 -0.21 -11.61 -4.48
CA VAL A 185 0.40 -10.30 -4.59
C VAL A 185 0.92 -9.87 -3.23
N SER A 186 2.02 -9.13 -3.19
CA SER A 186 2.55 -8.56 -1.94
C SER A 186 3.35 -7.29 -2.17
N ASN A 187 3.16 -6.34 -1.29
CA ASN A 187 4.11 -5.25 -1.02
C ASN A 187 4.69 -5.49 0.38
N PRO A 188 5.66 -6.38 0.55
CA PRO A 188 6.20 -6.73 1.86
C PRO A 188 7.19 -5.67 2.33
N PRO A 189 7.53 -5.60 3.63
CA PRO A 189 8.61 -4.77 4.12
C PRO A 189 9.94 -5.13 3.43
N TYR A 190 10.59 -4.15 2.78
CA TYR A 190 11.77 -4.40 1.95
C TYR A 190 12.95 -3.47 2.20
N ILE A 191 12.85 -2.55 3.15
CA ILE A 191 13.93 -1.61 3.47
C ILE A 191 14.89 -2.29 4.43
N ALA A 192 16.19 -2.30 4.10
CA ALA A 192 17.19 -2.83 5.02
C ALA A 192 17.18 -2.05 6.34
N SER A 193 17.28 -2.75 7.48
CA SER A 193 17.15 -2.14 8.82
C SER A 193 18.05 -0.92 9.03
N ALA A 194 19.27 -0.91 8.46
CA ALA A 194 20.18 0.21 8.55
C ALA A 194 19.74 1.44 7.73
N GLU A 195 18.93 1.23 6.69
CA GLU A 195 18.39 2.31 5.85
C GLU A 195 17.11 2.90 6.44
N VAL A 196 16.34 2.12 7.22
CA VAL A 196 15.13 2.64 7.90
C VAL A 196 15.45 3.85 8.76
N GLU A 197 16.61 3.86 9.44
CA GLU A 197 17.05 4.98 10.29
C GLU A 197 17.38 6.26 9.52
N LYS A 198 17.53 6.17 8.20
CA LYS A 198 17.87 7.30 7.32
C LYS A 198 16.66 7.88 6.59
N LEU A 199 15.50 7.25 6.76
CA LEU A 199 14.26 7.74 6.14
C LEU A 199 13.88 9.12 6.66
N MET A 200 13.09 9.83 5.85
CA MET A 200 12.53 11.12 6.29
C MET A 200 11.72 10.91 7.59
N PRO A 201 11.69 11.93 8.46
CA PRO A 201 11.04 11.82 9.77
C PRO A 201 9.57 11.35 9.69
N GLU A 202 8.83 11.79 8.67
CA GLU A 202 7.44 11.41 8.42
C GLU A 202 7.26 9.90 8.35
N VAL A 203 8.18 9.21 7.68
CA VAL A 203 8.14 7.76 7.48
C VAL A 203 8.74 7.04 8.67
N ARG A 204 9.97 7.43 9.05
CA ARG A 204 10.73 6.76 10.11
C ARG A 204 10.03 6.75 11.47
N ASP A 205 9.44 7.89 11.84
CA ASP A 205 8.95 8.13 13.21
C ASP A 205 7.43 7.95 13.34
N HIS A 206 6.68 7.94 12.22
CA HIS A 206 5.23 7.97 12.23
C HIS A 206 4.55 6.83 11.46
N GLU A 207 5.26 6.09 10.61
CA GLU A 207 4.71 4.89 9.99
C GLU A 207 5.19 3.61 10.72
N PRO A 208 4.39 2.51 10.68
CA PRO A 208 4.74 1.31 11.44
C PRO A 208 6.09 0.73 10.99
N ARG A 209 7.05 0.62 11.89
CA ARG A 209 8.37 0.05 11.55
C ARG A 209 8.26 -1.34 10.92
N MET A 210 7.30 -2.15 11.39
CA MET A 210 7.07 -3.49 10.84
C MET A 210 6.63 -3.50 9.37
N ALA A 211 6.08 -2.39 8.86
CA ALA A 211 5.70 -2.24 7.46
C ALA A 211 6.87 -1.76 6.58
N LEU A 212 8.01 -1.37 7.18
CA LEU A 212 9.17 -0.81 6.50
C LEU A 212 10.37 -1.76 6.51
N ASP A 213 10.64 -2.38 7.67
CA ASP A 213 11.88 -3.08 7.97
C ASP A 213 11.90 -4.50 7.37
N GLY A 214 12.60 -4.64 6.23
CA GLY A 214 12.85 -5.91 5.54
C GLY A 214 14.02 -6.71 6.10
N THR A 215 14.49 -6.38 7.30
CA THR A 215 15.62 -6.95 8.03
C THR A 215 17.00 -6.58 7.44
N GLU A 216 18.04 -7.40 7.64
CA GLU A 216 19.43 -7.06 7.38
C GLU A 216 19.70 -6.58 5.93
N ASP A 217 19.13 -7.26 4.94
CA ASP A 217 19.36 -6.99 3.51
C ASP A 217 18.08 -6.61 2.73
N GLY A 218 16.95 -6.44 3.44
CA GLY A 218 15.68 -6.10 2.82
C GLY A 218 15.01 -7.23 2.02
N LEU A 219 15.57 -8.44 2.03
CA LEU A 219 15.07 -9.56 1.22
C LEU A 219 14.41 -10.68 2.03
N TYR A 220 14.29 -10.53 3.33
CA TYR A 220 13.80 -11.57 4.23
C TYR A 220 12.38 -12.05 3.88
N PHE A 221 11.45 -11.12 3.66
CA PHE A 221 10.06 -11.47 3.36
C PHE A 221 9.92 -12.06 1.97
N TYR A 222 10.68 -11.58 0.98
CA TYR A 222 10.67 -12.19 -0.35
C TYR A 222 11.08 -13.65 -0.31
N ARG A 223 12.16 -14.02 0.43
CA ARG A 223 12.59 -15.41 0.57
C ARG A 223 11.47 -16.26 1.15
N ARG A 224 10.88 -15.85 2.27
CA ARG A 224 9.80 -16.58 2.93
C ARG A 224 8.57 -16.76 2.02
N ILE A 225 8.15 -15.66 1.37
CA ILE A 225 6.95 -15.70 0.53
C ILE A 225 7.20 -16.56 -0.71
N ILE A 226 8.32 -16.43 -1.40
CA ILE A 226 8.64 -17.17 -2.61
C ILE A 226 8.70 -18.69 -2.32
N GLU A 227 9.36 -19.11 -1.21
CA GLU A 227 9.47 -20.50 -0.79
C GLU A 227 8.12 -21.16 -0.52
N GLU A 228 7.18 -20.42 0.07
CA GLU A 228 5.90 -20.97 0.50
C GLU A 228 4.78 -20.79 -0.54
N ALA A 229 4.80 -19.74 -1.33
CA ALA A 229 3.72 -19.38 -2.24
C ALA A 229 3.37 -20.50 -3.24
N GLY A 230 4.34 -21.29 -3.71
CA GLY A 230 4.08 -22.43 -4.59
C GLY A 230 3.15 -23.49 -4.00
N LYS A 231 3.06 -23.60 -2.65
CA LYS A 231 2.11 -24.48 -1.97
C LYS A 231 0.69 -23.93 -2.00
N HIS A 232 0.52 -22.66 -2.26
CA HIS A 232 -0.75 -21.92 -2.26
C HIS A 232 -1.15 -21.40 -3.65
N LEU A 233 -0.31 -21.54 -4.66
CA LEU A 233 -0.65 -21.23 -6.05
C LEU A 233 -1.27 -22.45 -6.75
N VAL A 234 -2.25 -22.19 -7.62
CA VAL A 234 -2.70 -23.18 -8.61
C VAL A 234 -1.59 -23.43 -9.64
N SER A 235 -1.73 -24.45 -10.49
CA SER A 235 -0.82 -24.61 -11.62
C SER A 235 -0.98 -23.44 -12.59
N SER A 236 0.14 -22.82 -12.98
CA SER A 236 0.18 -21.57 -13.75
C SER A 236 -0.36 -20.35 -12.99
N GLY A 237 -0.49 -20.42 -11.68
CA GLY A 237 -0.75 -19.24 -10.84
C GLY A 237 0.47 -18.32 -10.77
N MET A 238 0.24 -17.06 -10.48
CA MET A 238 1.25 -16.01 -10.55
C MET A 238 1.54 -15.38 -9.20
N LEU A 239 2.81 -15.02 -8.99
CA LEU A 239 3.28 -14.30 -7.81
C LEU A 239 3.82 -12.94 -8.24
N PHE A 240 3.30 -11.88 -7.60
CA PHE A 240 3.67 -10.48 -7.87
C PHE A 240 4.22 -9.82 -6.61
N PHE A 241 5.29 -9.04 -6.78
CA PHE A 241 5.87 -8.23 -5.72
C PHE A 241 6.06 -6.78 -6.12
N GLU A 242 5.78 -5.84 -5.22
CA GLU A 242 6.48 -4.57 -5.21
C GLU A 242 7.87 -4.77 -4.64
N ILE A 243 8.86 -4.04 -5.17
CA ILE A 243 10.26 -4.13 -4.77
C ILE A 243 10.89 -2.74 -4.59
N GLY A 244 11.97 -2.68 -3.83
CA GLY A 244 12.90 -1.56 -3.85
C GLY A 244 13.58 -1.46 -5.24
N TYR A 245 13.86 -0.23 -5.67
CA TYR A 245 14.37 0.05 -7.02
C TYR A 245 15.69 -0.66 -7.39
N ASP A 246 16.42 -1.15 -6.41
CA ASP A 246 17.71 -1.86 -6.56
C ASP A 246 17.61 -3.38 -6.32
N GLN A 247 16.40 -3.89 -6.07
CA GLN A 247 16.16 -5.30 -5.69
C GLN A 247 15.69 -6.18 -6.86
N GLY A 248 15.42 -5.61 -8.05
CA GLY A 248 14.85 -6.33 -9.20
C GLY A 248 15.61 -7.60 -9.58
N GLN A 249 16.92 -7.53 -9.67
CA GLN A 249 17.76 -8.70 -9.97
C GLN A 249 17.69 -9.76 -8.88
N ALA A 250 17.87 -9.35 -7.61
CA ALA A 250 17.92 -10.28 -6.49
C ALA A 250 16.60 -11.05 -6.30
N VAL A 251 15.46 -10.35 -6.35
CA VAL A 251 14.13 -10.98 -6.22
C VAL A 251 13.85 -11.89 -7.43
N SER A 252 14.20 -11.47 -8.64
CA SER A 252 14.07 -12.31 -9.85
C SER A 252 14.87 -13.59 -9.77
N GLU A 253 16.09 -13.55 -9.23
CA GLU A 253 16.94 -14.72 -9.05
C GLU A 253 16.36 -15.68 -7.99
N LEU A 254 15.83 -15.15 -6.87
CA LEU A 254 15.11 -15.94 -5.87
C LEU A 254 13.93 -16.68 -6.50
N MET A 255 13.08 -16.00 -7.25
CA MET A 255 11.93 -16.61 -7.91
C MET A 255 12.36 -17.72 -8.89
N ARG A 256 13.35 -17.46 -9.75
CA ARG A 256 13.84 -18.49 -10.71
C ARG A 256 14.42 -19.71 -10.00
N THR A 257 15.12 -19.52 -8.87
CA THR A 257 15.69 -20.60 -8.08
C THR A 257 14.62 -21.51 -7.49
N GLU A 258 13.48 -20.94 -7.09
CA GLU A 258 12.32 -21.66 -6.57
C GLU A 258 11.38 -22.19 -7.67
N GLY A 259 11.79 -22.10 -8.95
CA GLY A 259 11.10 -22.74 -10.08
C GLY A 259 10.02 -21.90 -10.74
N TYR A 260 9.94 -20.60 -10.47
CA TYR A 260 9.08 -19.70 -11.20
C TYR A 260 9.62 -19.47 -12.62
N CYS A 261 8.73 -19.49 -13.60
CA CYS A 261 9.01 -19.23 -15.02
C CYS A 261 8.53 -17.82 -15.41
N ASP A 262 8.98 -17.36 -16.58
CA ASP A 262 8.58 -16.06 -17.18
C ASP A 262 8.72 -14.89 -16.20
N VAL A 263 9.79 -14.92 -15.38
CA VAL A 263 10.06 -13.88 -14.38
C VAL A 263 10.43 -12.58 -15.07
N GLN A 264 9.62 -11.54 -14.83
CA GLN A 264 9.74 -10.21 -15.41
C GLN A 264 9.95 -9.16 -14.32
N VAL A 265 10.60 -8.05 -14.70
CA VAL A 265 10.75 -6.84 -13.89
C VAL A 265 10.08 -5.70 -14.65
N VAL A 266 9.21 -4.96 -13.97
CA VAL A 266 8.53 -3.78 -14.53
C VAL A 266 9.02 -2.54 -13.79
N GLN A 267 9.26 -1.48 -14.58
CA GLN A 267 9.71 -0.19 -14.06
C GLN A 267 8.54 0.75 -13.82
N ASP A 268 8.74 1.64 -12.86
CA ASP A 268 7.83 2.76 -12.61
C ASP A 268 7.99 3.86 -13.69
N TYR A 269 7.16 4.91 -13.58
CA TYR A 269 7.18 6.03 -14.53
C TYR A 269 8.47 6.87 -14.47
N ALA A 270 9.29 6.69 -13.43
CA ALA A 270 10.63 7.29 -13.33
C ALA A 270 11.72 6.39 -13.95
N GLY A 271 11.38 5.18 -14.42
CA GLY A 271 12.31 4.22 -15.01
C GLY A 271 13.09 3.41 -13.97
N LEU A 272 12.59 3.34 -12.74
CA LEU A 272 13.18 2.53 -11.66
C LEU A 272 12.42 1.21 -11.54
N ASP A 273 13.13 0.12 -11.25
CA ASP A 273 12.50 -1.18 -11.03
C ASP A 273 11.51 -1.10 -9.88
N ARG A 274 10.27 -1.59 -10.10
CA ARG A 274 9.19 -1.46 -9.12
C ARG A 274 8.42 -2.74 -8.87
N VAL A 275 8.19 -3.57 -9.89
CA VAL A 275 7.43 -4.80 -9.77
C VAL A 275 8.24 -5.96 -10.30
N VAL A 276 8.25 -7.08 -9.57
CA VAL A 276 8.74 -8.38 -10.07
C VAL A 276 7.59 -9.37 -9.99
N PHE A 277 7.37 -10.12 -11.07
CA PHE A 277 6.38 -11.18 -11.08
C PHE A 277 6.84 -12.37 -11.91
N GLY A 278 6.20 -13.53 -11.67
CA GLY A 278 6.48 -14.76 -12.41
C GLY A 278 5.40 -15.80 -12.20
N THR A 279 5.41 -16.80 -13.08
CA THR A 279 4.42 -17.88 -13.13
C THR A 279 4.95 -19.13 -12.43
N TYR A 280 4.14 -19.72 -11.55
CA TYR A 280 4.46 -20.98 -10.88
C TYR A 280 3.99 -22.17 -11.72
N VAL A 281 4.91 -23.03 -12.13
CA VAL A 281 4.58 -24.24 -12.89
C VAL A 281 4.81 -25.46 -12.01
N THR A 282 3.71 -26.16 -11.68
CA THR A 282 3.83 -27.44 -10.97
C THR A 282 4.49 -28.46 -11.89
N VAL A 283 5.75 -28.82 -11.65
CA VAL A 283 6.40 -29.94 -12.34
C VAL A 283 5.68 -31.22 -11.90
N GLN A 284 4.80 -31.76 -12.74
CA GLN A 284 4.31 -33.10 -12.50
C GLN A 284 5.50 -34.07 -12.55
N PRO A 285 5.74 -34.89 -11.52
CA PRO A 285 6.75 -35.92 -11.63
C PRO A 285 6.41 -36.79 -12.83
N ALA A 286 7.40 -36.96 -13.72
CA ALA A 286 7.23 -37.82 -14.90
C ALA A 286 6.63 -39.17 -14.46
N PRO A 287 5.60 -39.70 -15.15
CA PRO A 287 5.03 -41.01 -14.75
C PRO A 287 6.13 -42.03 -14.81
N PHE A 288 6.35 -42.70 -13.67
CA PHE A 288 7.33 -43.78 -13.56
C PHE A 288 7.09 -44.73 -14.74
N ALA A 289 8.02 -44.80 -15.69
CA ALA A 289 8.03 -45.83 -16.71
C ALA A 289 8.06 -47.18 -15.97
N LYS A 290 6.96 -47.90 -15.94
CA LYS A 290 6.95 -49.29 -15.46
C LYS A 290 7.87 -50.04 -16.41
N SER A 291 9.08 -50.37 -15.94
CA SER A 291 9.94 -51.34 -16.59
C SER A 291 9.18 -52.67 -16.71
N ARG A 292 9.00 -53.09 -17.93
CA ARG A 292 8.48 -54.45 -18.25
C ARG A 292 9.59 -55.47 -18.03
#